data_00f376b28640b639513c09314f0d4fef
#
_entry.id   00f376b28640b639513c09314f0d4fef
#
_cell.length_a   1.000
_cell.length_b   1.000
_cell.length_c   1.000
_cell.angle_alpha   90.00
_cell.angle_beta   90.00
_cell.angle_gamma   90.00
#
_symmetry.space_group_name_H-M   'P 1'
#
loop_
_entity.id
_entity.type
_entity.pdbx_description
1 polymer ?
#
loop_
_entity_poly.entity_id
_entity_poly.type
_entity_poly.pdbx_seq_one_letter_code
_entity_poly.pdbx_strand_id
1 'polypeptide(L)'
;IFVSQADYPLKGLHYLLQALPQIREKYPRVQVYVAGNDLTAYRTPKEKLKISAYGRYLRRLIREGQLEDRVHFLGKLTGEEMKERFLKSHLFLCCSSLENSPNSLGEAMLLGVPCISTEVGGIPSLFDGGRDGLWCRGHQLSEVAENDKYASDASESKNNMRNYKTTKTEELENIVNSMANSIIEMWSSPEKMLEYSKNAREHARKTHDKEQNFAKLQEIYAKIAERQG
;
A
#
# COMPACT_ATOMS: atom_id res chain seq x y z
N ILE A 1 12.72 2.72 0.50
CA ILE A 1 11.25 2.62 0.56
C ILE A 1 10.83 2.36 1.99
N PHE A 2 9.80 3.02 2.45
CA PHE A 2 9.17 2.75 3.72
C PHE A 2 7.72 2.30 3.54
N VAL A 3 7.33 1.25 4.26
CA VAL A 3 5.97 0.67 4.28
C VAL A 3 5.51 0.56 5.73
N SER A 4 4.30 0.96 6.02
CA SER A 4 3.69 0.80 7.35
C SER A 4 2.71 -0.37 7.37
N GLN A 5 2.65 -1.06 8.50
CA GLN A 5 1.66 -2.10 8.80
C GLN A 5 1.61 -3.24 7.75
N ALA A 6 2.60 -4.13 7.80
CA ALA A 6 2.65 -5.29 6.90
C ALA A 6 2.02 -6.57 7.49
N ASP A 7 1.30 -6.47 8.59
CA ASP A 7 0.84 -7.63 9.39
C ASP A 7 -0.23 -8.48 8.69
N TYR A 8 -0.85 -7.97 7.62
CA TYR A 8 -1.95 -8.64 6.91
C TYR A 8 -1.74 -8.65 5.39
N PRO A 9 -2.22 -9.69 4.68
CA PRO A 9 -2.15 -9.75 3.21
C PRO A 9 -2.74 -8.52 2.52
N LEU A 10 -3.84 -7.97 3.07
CA LEU A 10 -4.53 -6.78 2.55
C LEU A 10 -3.64 -5.52 2.54
N LYS A 11 -2.55 -5.51 3.30
CA LYS A 11 -1.57 -4.40 3.30
C LYS A 11 -0.54 -4.48 2.17
N GLY A 12 -0.54 -5.53 1.38
CA GLY A 12 0.10 -5.61 0.08
C GLY A 12 1.62 -5.72 0.06
N LEU A 13 2.30 -5.95 1.19
CA LEU A 13 3.77 -6.09 1.22
C LEU A 13 4.29 -7.11 0.20
N HIS A 14 3.55 -8.19 -0.03
CA HIS A 14 3.92 -9.23 -0.99
C HIS A 14 3.99 -8.72 -2.44
N TYR A 15 3.23 -7.69 -2.82
CA TYR A 15 3.34 -7.06 -4.15
C TYR A 15 4.67 -6.33 -4.28
N LEU A 16 5.06 -5.56 -3.25
CA LEU A 16 6.35 -4.89 -3.24
C LEU A 16 7.51 -5.89 -3.31
N LEU A 17 7.47 -6.97 -2.52
CA LEU A 17 8.51 -8.00 -2.54
C LEU A 17 8.68 -8.64 -3.92
N GLN A 18 7.59 -8.82 -4.66
CA GLN A 18 7.62 -9.34 -6.03
C GLN A 18 8.12 -8.29 -7.05
N ALA A 19 7.88 -7.00 -6.79
CA ALA A 19 8.35 -5.90 -7.64
C ALA A 19 9.85 -5.57 -7.42
N LEU A 20 10.40 -5.88 -6.24
CA LEU A 20 11.77 -5.51 -5.86
C LEU A 20 12.86 -6.02 -6.80
N PRO A 21 12.83 -7.23 -7.37
CA PRO A 21 13.83 -7.67 -8.33
C PRO A 21 13.95 -6.71 -9.52
N GLN A 22 12.84 -6.29 -10.13
CA GLN A 22 12.80 -5.33 -11.23
C GLN A 22 13.31 -3.93 -10.81
N ILE A 23 12.91 -3.46 -9.62
CA ILE A 23 13.37 -2.18 -9.08
C ILE A 23 14.89 -2.22 -8.84
N ARG A 24 15.42 -3.33 -8.32
CA ARG A 24 16.84 -3.53 -8.03
C ARG A 24 17.72 -3.48 -9.27
N GLU A 25 17.22 -3.92 -10.41
CA GLU A 25 17.97 -3.82 -11.69
C GLU A 25 18.38 -2.37 -12.00
N LYS A 26 17.46 -1.42 -11.74
CA LYS A 26 17.71 0.01 -11.99
C LYS A 26 18.30 0.73 -10.77
N TYR A 27 17.93 0.29 -9.57
CA TYR A 27 18.37 0.89 -8.29
C TYR A 27 19.01 -0.17 -7.38
N PRO A 28 20.27 -0.61 -7.64
CA PRO A 28 20.89 -1.74 -6.94
C PRO A 28 21.02 -1.59 -5.43
N ARG A 29 20.95 -0.35 -4.92
CA ARG A 29 21.03 -0.03 -3.50
C ARG A 29 19.67 0.13 -2.81
N VAL A 30 18.58 -0.27 -3.47
CA VAL A 30 17.24 -0.17 -2.87
C VAL A 30 17.17 -0.94 -1.55
N GLN A 31 16.58 -0.31 -0.55
CA GLN A 31 16.30 -0.89 0.77
C GLN A 31 14.81 -0.69 1.10
N VAL A 32 14.21 -1.66 1.74
CA VAL A 32 12.83 -1.62 2.20
C VAL A 32 12.79 -1.73 3.72
N TYR A 33 12.13 -0.78 4.34
CA TYR A 33 11.90 -0.74 5.78
C TYR A 33 10.43 -0.93 6.04
N VAL A 34 10.09 -1.87 6.90
CA VAL A 34 8.71 -2.28 7.18
C VAL A 34 8.42 -2.06 8.65
N ALA A 35 7.52 -1.14 8.99
CA ALA A 35 6.98 -1.02 10.33
C ALA A 35 5.90 -2.08 10.55
N GLY A 36 5.88 -2.69 11.73
CA GLY A 36 5.01 -3.79 12.09
C GLY A 36 5.79 -5.05 12.46
N ASN A 37 5.08 -6.09 12.86
CA ASN A 37 5.72 -7.31 13.32
C ASN A 37 6.42 -8.05 12.16
N ASP A 38 7.59 -8.62 12.44
CA ASP A 38 8.25 -9.52 11.51
C ASP A 38 7.53 -10.87 11.49
N LEU A 39 6.67 -11.04 10.49
CA LEU A 39 5.92 -12.28 10.27
C LEU A 39 6.78 -13.42 9.73
N THR A 40 8.02 -13.15 9.33
CA THR A 40 8.93 -14.11 8.69
C THR A 40 9.92 -14.72 9.68
N ALA A 41 10.12 -14.06 10.82
CA ALA A 41 11.08 -14.49 11.83
C ALA A 41 10.59 -15.67 12.68
N TYR A 42 11.52 -16.50 13.07
CA TYR A 42 11.38 -17.49 14.14
C TYR A 42 12.73 -17.72 14.81
N ARG A 43 12.72 -17.94 16.11
CA ARG A 43 13.92 -18.20 16.91
C ARG A 43 14.09 -19.69 17.19
N THR A 44 13.00 -20.43 17.24
CA THR A 44 12.97 -21.86 17.58
C THR A 44 12.22 -22.68 16.55
N PRO A 45 12.50 -24.01 16.42
CA PRO A 45 11.73 -24.90 15.56
C PRO A 45 10.23 -24.92 15.88
N LYS A 46 9.85 -24.74 17.16
CA LYS A 46 8.44 -24.65 17.58
C LYS A 46 7.77 -23.39 17.07
N GLU A 47 8.47 -22.25 17.08
CA GLU A 47 7.95 -20.99 16.52
C GLU A 47 7.81 -21.08 15.01
N LYS A 48 8.72 -21.79 14.32
CA LYS A 48 8.61 -22.05 12.89
C LYS A 48 7.28 -22.70 12.50
N LEU A 49 6.76 -23.61 13.33
CA LEU A 49 5.45 -24.25 13.11
C LEU A 49 4.27 -23.27 13.32
N LYS A 50 4.48 -22.18 14.05
CA LYS A 50 3.45 -21.17 14.34
C LYS A 50 3.41 -20.04 13.33
N ILE A 51 4.38 -19.95 12.41
CA ILE A 51 4.37 -18.91 11.36
C ILE A 51 3.11 -19.05 10.54
N SER A 52 2.39 -17.92 10.35
CA SER A 52 1.18 -17.86 9.53
C SER A 52 1.46 -18.28 8.08
N ALA A 53 0.42 -18.67 7.35
CA ALA A 53 0.55 -18.97 5.92
C ALA A 53 1.11 -17.75 5.15
N TYR A 54 0.68 -16.55 5.51
CA TYR A 54 1.19 -15.32 4.92
C TYR A 54 2.67 -15.06 5.28
N GLY A 55 3.07 -15.26 6.53
CA GLY A 55 4.49 -15.15 6.92
C GLY A 55 5.39 -16.12 6.16
N ARG A 56 4.94 -17.37 5.96
CA ARG A 56 5.66 -18.35 5.12
C ARG A 56 5.77 -17.90 3.67
N TYR A 57 4.70 -17.28 3.14
CA TYR A 57 4.68 -16.73 1.79
C TYR A 57 5.67 -15.57 1.63
N LEU A 58 5.64 -14.58 2.53
CA LEU A 58 6.60 -13.48 2.52
C LEU A 58 8.05 -13.98 2.61
N ARG A 59 8.30 -14.94 3.50
CA ARG A 59 9.63 -15.54 3.63
C ARG A 59 10.10 -16.23 2.35
N ARG A 60 9.20 -16.89 1.63
CA ARG A 60 9.50 -17.51 0.35
C ARG A 60 9.87 -16.44 -0.68
N LEU A 61 9.10 -15.36 -0.79
CA LEU A 61 9.37 -14.25 -1.71
C LEU A 61 10.73 -13.59 -1.41
N ILE A 62 11.05 -13.35 -0.14
CA ILE A 62 12.34 -12.77 0.27
C ILE A 62 13.49 -13.68 -0.18
N ARG A 63 13.38 -14.99 0.07
CA ARG A 63 14.42 -15.96 -0.31
C ARG A 63 14.55 -16.10 -1.83
N GLU A 64 13.45 -16.28 -2.55
CA GLU A 64 13.44 -16.44 -4.00
C GLU A 64 13.93 -15.19 -4.73
N GLY A 65 13.62 -14.01 -4.18
CA GLY A 65 14.10 -12.72 -4.69
C GLY A 65 15.51 -12.35 -4.24
N GLN A 66 16.15 -13.15 -3.35
CA GLN A 66 17.44 -12.82 -2.73
C GLN A 66 17.41 -11.41 -2.09
N LEU A 67 16.44 -11.20 -1.19
CA LEU A 67 16.12 -9.90 -0.61
C LEU A 67 16.44 -9.82 0.90
N GLU A 68 17.13 -10.83 1.46
CA GLU A 68 17.40 -10.93 2.90
C GLU A 68 18.19 -9.72 3.45
N ASP A 69 19.08 -9.15 2.64
CA ASP A 69 19.87 -7.97 2.96
C ASP A 69 19.18 -6.64 2.59
N ARG A 70 17.95 -6.69 2.08
CA ARG A 70 17.21 -5.55 1.54
C ARG A 70 15.94 -5.21 2.30
N VAL A 71 15.36 -6.19 3.00
CA VAL A 71 14.08 -6.02 3.69
C VAL A 71 14.30 -6.04 5.19
N HIS A 72 13.97 -4.93 5.85
CA HIS A 72 14.21 -4.70 7.27
C HIS A 72 12.89 -4.52 8.01
N PHE A 73 12.52 -5.47 8.84
CA PHE A 73 11.37 -5.36 9.73
C PHE A 73 11.79 -4.61 10.99
N LEU A 74 11.12 -3.50 11.27
CA LEU A 74 11.47 -2.58 12.36
C LEU A 74 10.70 -2.87 13.66
N GLY A 75 9.74 -3.79 13.63
CA GLY A 75 8.81 -3.97 14.73
C GLY A 75 7.78 -2.84 14.84
N LYS A 76 7.10 -2.78 15.98
CA LYS A 76 6.16 -1.71 16.28
C LYS A 76 6.95 -0.44 16.63
N LEU A 77 6.65 0.63 15.91
CA LEU A 77 7.27 1.93 16.11
C LEU A 77 6.32 2.86 16.89
N THR A 78 6.88 3.67 17.77
CA THR A 78 6.21 4.82 18.38
C THR A 78 5.97 5.93 17.35
N GLY A 79 5.14 6.92 17.67
CA GLY A 79 4.89 8.04 16.75
C GLY A 79 6.16 8.82 16.37
N GLU A 80 7.09 9.01 17.33
CA GLU A 80 8.37 9.69 17.06
C GLU A 80 9.29 8.85 16.18
N GLU A 81 9.40 7.54 16.43
CA GLU A 81 10.17 6.62 15.59
C GLU A 81 9.59 6.53 14.18
N MET A 82 8.24 6.54 14.04
CA MET A 82 7.56 6.61 12.74
C MET A 82 7.95 7.87 11.99
N LYS A 83 7.86 9.04 12.65
CA LYS A 83 8.26 10.33 12.07
C LYS A 83 9.71 10.32 11.62
N GLU A 84 10.64 9.85 12.48
CA GLU A 84 12.05 9.72 12.09
C GLU A 84 12.25 8.81 10.89
N ARG A 85 11.51 7.69 10.84
CA ARG A 85 11.60 6.76 9.71
C ARG A 85 11.08 7.36 8.42
N PHE A 86 9.97 8.10 8.46
CA PHE A 86 9.48 8.87 7.32
C PHE A 86 10.55 9.83 6.79
N LEU A 87 11.12 10.66 7.65
CA LEU A 87 12.12 11.67 7.28
C LEU A 87 13.43 11.06 6.73
N LYS A 88 13.76 9.82 7.09
CA LYS A 88 14.91 9.08 6.56
C LYS A 88 14.59 8.29 5.29
N SER A 89 13.36 8.36 4.80
CA SER A 89 12.91 7.57 3.65
C SER A 89 12.79 8.42 2.39
N HIS A 90 13.20 7.88 1.25
CA HIS A 90 13.08 8.54 -0.04
C HIS A 90 11.68 8.36 -0.66
N LEU A 91 10.90 7.42 -0.14
CA LEU A 91 9.58 7.09 -0.65
C LEU A 91 8.79 6.39 0.45
N PHE A 92 7.54 6.80 0.64
CA PHE A 92 6.52 6.04 1.35
C PHE A 92 5.61 5.33 0.35
N LEU A 93 5.39 4.03 0.56
CA LEU A 93 4.51 3.22 -0.27
C LEU A 93 3.33 2.70 0.54
N CYS A 94 2.13 3.09 0.13
CA CYS A 94 0.87 2.52 0.59
C CYS A 94 0.37 1.51 -0.45
N CYS A 95 0.67 0.23 -0.24
CA CYS A 95 0.41 -0.84 -1.21
C CYS A 95 -0.80 -1.72 -0.85
N SER A 96 -1.71 -1.22 -0.05
CA SER A 96 -2.89 -1.96 0.41
C SER A 96 -3.83 -2.31 -0.75
N SER A 97 -4.46 -3.48 -0.69
CA SER A 97 -5.53 -3.89 -1.60
C SER A 97 -6.92 -3.48 -1.10
N LEU A 98 -7.02 -3.09 0.16
CA LEU A 98 -8.23 -2.55 0.78
C LEU A 98 -7.83 -1.53 1.85
N GLU A 99 -8.35 -0.32 1.74
CA GLU A 99 -8.15 0.76 2.72
C GLU A 99 -9.39 1.65 2.81
N ASN A 100 -9.60 2.19 4.00
CA ASN A 100 -10.61 3.23 4.18
C ASN A 100 -9.95 4.61 4.25
N SER A 101 -9.08 4.82 5.25
CA SER A 101 -8.37 6.09 5.49
C SER A 101 -7.01 5.78 6.13
N PRO A 102 -5.95 5.56 5.33
CA PRO A 102 -4.64 5.20 5.86
C PRO A 102 -3.95 6.41 6.50
N ASN A 103 -3.97 6.53 7.83
CA ASN A 103 -3.33 7.61 8.57
C ASN A 103 -1.86 7.79 8.18
N SER A 104 -1.14 6.69 7.99
CA SER A 104 0.26 6.72 7.60
C SER A 104 0.54 7.38 6.25
N LEU A 105 -0.41 7.35 5.31
CA LEU A 105 -0.31 8.10 4.06
C LEU A 105 -0.42 9.59 4.32
N GLY A 106 -1.42 10.02 5.11
CA GLY A 106 -1.57 11.42 5.51
C GLY A 106 -0.35 11.95 6.29
N GLU A 107 0.20 11.14 7.19
CA GLU A 107 1.42 11.48 7.95
C GLU A 107 2.63 11.64 7.02
N ALA A 108 2.83 10.74 6.06
CA ALA A 108 3.89 10.83 5.07
C ALA A 108 3.77 12.12 4.23
N MET A 109 2.55 12.42 3.76
CA MET A 109 2.24 13.64 3.01
C MET A 109 2.53 14.89 3.84
N LEU A 110 2.08 14.97 5.10
CA LEU A 110 2.34 16.09 6.01
C LEU A 110 3.82 16.34 6.24
N LEU A 111 4.61 15.28 6.31
CA LEU A 111 6.07 15.35 6.46
C LEU A 111 6.79 15.66 5.14
N GLY A 112 6.08 15.69 4.02
CA GLY A 112 6.63 15.94 2.70
C GLY A 112 7.46 14.77 2.17
N VAL A 113 7.14 13.55 2.56
CA VAL A 113 7.75 12.35 2.00
C VAL A 113 7.06 12.04 0.66
N PRO A 114 7.81 11.80 -0.43
CA PRO A 114 7.20 11.37 -1.69
C PRO A 114 6.37 10.10 -1.48
N CYS A 115 5.15 10.08 -2.03
CA CYS A 115 4.20 9.00 -1.80
C CYS A 115 3.82 8.31 -3.11
N ILE A 116 3.71 6.98 -3.03
CA ILE A 116 3.02 6.15 -4.03
C ILE A 116 1.93 5.38 -3.28
N SER A 117 0.75 5.33 -3.85
CA SER A 117 -0.38 4.62 -3.25
C SER A 117 -1.15 3.81 -4.27
N THR A 118 -1.78 2.74 -3.82
CA THR A 118 -2.83 2.06 -4.58
C THR A 118 -4.10 2.91 -4.60
N GLU A 119 -4.85 2.86 -5.71
CA GLU A 119 -6.11 3.59 -5.90
C GLU A 119 -7.28 2.72 -5.40
N VAL A 120 -7.40 2.52 -4.07
CA VAL A 120 -8.41 1.66 -3.47
C VAL A 120 -9.18 2.32 -2.34
N GLY A 121 -10.45 1.96 -2.21
CA GLY A 121 -11.33 2.38 -1.12
C GLY A 121 -11.40 3.89 -0.94
N GLY A 122 -11.11 4.37 0.27
CA GLY A 122 -11.15 5.80 0.61
C GLY A 122 -9.88 6.59 0.26
N ILE A 123 -8.82 5.95 -0.25
CA ILE A 123 -7.56 6.65 -0.57
C ILE A 123 -7.75 7.82 -1.54
N PRO A 124 -8.56 7.74 -2.62
CA PRO A 124 -8.76 8.85 -3.55
C PRO A 124 -9.35 10.12 -2.90
N SER A 125 -9.94 10.02 -1.71
CA SER A 125 -10.40 11.20 -0.96
C SER A 125 -9.28 11.93 -0.21
N LEU A 126 -8.10 11.31 -0.05
CA LEU A 126 -6.96 11.83 0.70
C LEU A 126 -5.75 12.15 -0.18
N PHE A 127 -5.63 11.48 -1.30
CA PHE A 127 -4.46 11.49 -2.16
C PHE A 127 -4.88 11.55 -3.63
N ASP A 128 -4.26 12.47 -4.37
CA ASP A 128 -4.48 12.66 -5.80
C ASP A 128 -3.23 12.24 -6.58
N GLY A 129 -3.29 11.06 -7.17
CA GLY A 129 -2.18 10.56 -7.98
C GLY A 129 -2.04 11.35 -9.29
N GLY A 130 -0.81 11.76 -9.56
CA GLY A 130 -0.45 12.72 -10.64
C GLY A 130 -0.22 14.13 -10.12
N ARG A 131 -0.75 14.46 -8.92
CA ARG A 131 -0.52 15.74 -8.24
C ARG A 131 0.28 15.59 -6.94
N ASP A 132 -0.15 14.70 -6.07
CA ASP A 132 0.44 14.46 -4.73
C ASP A 132 1.50 13.36 -4.75
N GLY A 133 1.58 12.62 -5.85
CA GLY A 133 2.47 11.48 -6.05
C GLY A 133 1.99 10.61 -7.20
N LEU A 134 2.26 9.31 -7.16
CA LEU A 134 1.86 8.39 -8.21
C LEU A 134 0.90 7.31 -7.71
N TRP A 135 -0.03 6.92 -8.58
CA TRP A 135 -0.84 5.73 -8.37
C TRP A 135 -0.07 4.44 -8.73
N CYS A 136 -0.18 3.44 -7.89
CA CYS A 136 0.07 2.05 -8.26
C CYS A 136 -1.28 1.44 -8.67
N ARG A 137 -1.51 1.26 -9.96
CA ARG A 137 -2.76 0.75 -10.52
C ARG A 137 -2.69 -0.75 -10.73
N GLY A 138 -3.83 -1.42 -10.71
CA GLY A 138 -3.95 -2.87 -10.92
C GLY A 138 -4.95 -3.56 -9.99
N HIS A 139 -5.47 -2.84 -8.99
CA HIS A 139 -6.59 -3.29 -8.17
C HIS A 139 -7.91 -2.75 -8.74
N GLN A 140 -8.26 -3.07 -9.97
CA GLN A 140 -9.65 -2.96 -10.36
C GLN A 140 -10.38 -4.19 -9.79
N LEU A 141 -10.88 -4.07 -8.57
CA LEU A 141 -11.96 -4.93 -8.05
C LEU A 141 -13.26 -4.60 -8.80
N SER A 142 -13.20 -4.44 -10.12
CA SER A 142 -14.33 -4.16 -10.96
C SER A 142 -14.83 -5.46 -11.57
N GLU A 143 -16.07 -5.76 -11.30
CA GLU A 143 -16.96 -6.66 -12.02
C GLU A 143 -16.89 -8.18 -11.76
N VAL A 144 -15.85 -8.75 -11.17
CA VAL A 144 -15.83 -10.21 -10.91
C VAL A 144 -16.72 -10.61 -9.73
N ALA A 145 -16.98 -9.70 -8.79
CA ALA A 145 -17.82 -9.99 -7.62
C ALA A 145 -19.34 -10.03 -7.95
N GLU A 146 -19.80 -9.49 -9.08
CA GLU A 146 -21.22 -9.56 -9.48
C GLU A 146 -21.57 -10.82 -10.26
N ASN A 147 -20.61 -11.44 -10.93
CA ASN A 147 -20.86 -12.64 -11.73
C ASN A 147 -20.81 -13.96 -10.93
N ASP A 148 -20.26 -13.98 -9.71
CA ASP A 148 -20.24 -15.20 -8.88
C ASP A 148 -21.61 -15.58 -8.26
N LYS A 149 -22.66 -14.78 -8.46
CA LYS A 149 -24.01 -15.09 -7.96
C LYS A 149 -24.80 -16.11 -8.78
N TYR A 150 -24.28 -16.55 -9.94
CA TYR A 150 -25.03 -17.40 -10.86
C TYR A 150 -24.33 -18.67 -11.35
N ALA A 151 -23.26 -19.12 -10.71
CA ALA A 151 -22.63 -20.40 -11.10
C ALA A 151 -23.27 -21.58 -10.35
N SER A 152 -24.44 -22.06 -10.85
CA SER A 152 -25.12 -23.26 -10.33
C SER A 152 -25.02 -24.47 -11.24
N ASP A 153 -24.02 -24.57 -12.13
CA ASP A 153 -23.85 -25.73 -12.97
C ASP A 153 -22.45 -26.38 -12.85
N ALA A 154 -22.43 -27.62 -12.36
CA ALA A 154 -21.21 -28.38 -12.04
C ALA A 154 -20.37 -28.81 -13.27
N SER A 155 -20.88 -28.65 -14.50
CA SER A 155 -20.17 -29.02 -15.74
C SER A 155 -19.26 -27.90 -16.28
N GLU A 156 -19.47 -26.64 -15.93
CA GLU A 156 -18.65 -25.51 -16.32
C GLU A 156 -17.45 -25.25 -15.37
N SER A 157 -17.42 -25.93 -14.21
CA SER A 157 -16.52 -25.56 -13.13
C SER A 157 -15.02 -25.71 -13.45
N LYS A 158 -14.62 -26.64 -14.34
CA LYS A 158 -13.19 -26.86 -14.67
C LYS A 158 -12.62 -25.81 -15.62
N ASN A 159 -13.41 -25.35 -16.60
CA ASN A 159 -12.99 -24.26 -17.50
C ASN A 159 -13.04 -22.91 -16.79
N ASN A 160 -14.05 -22.66 -15.97
CA ASN A 160 -14.16 -21.44 -15.16
C ASN A 160 -13.02 -21.34 -14.13
N MET A 161 -12.64 -22.47 -13.49
CA MET A 161 -11.53 -22.48 -12.54
C MET A 161 -10.16 -22.26 -13.23
N ARG A 162 -9.98 -22.68 -14.47
CA ARG A 162 -8.77 -22.44 -15.26
C ARG A 162 -8.71 -20.96 -15.71
N ASN A 163 -9.80 -20.42 -16.21
CA ASN A 163 -9.91 -19.01 -16.56
C ASN A 163 -9.74 -18.10 -15.34
N TYR A 164 -10.38 -18.43 -14.20
CA TYR A 164 -10.23 -17.70 -12.95
C TYR A 164 -8.78 -17.68 -12.46
N LYS A 165 -8.05 -18.79 -12.54
CA LYS A 165 -6.62 -18.84 -12.17
C LYS A 165 -5.76 -18.01 -13.11
N THR A 166 -6.03 -18.00 -14.41
CA THR A 166 -5.28 -17.21 -15.40
C THR A 166 -5.52 -15.72 -15.18
N THR A 167 -6.75 -15.27 -15.06
CA THR A 167 -7.12 -13.88 -14.79
C THR A 167 -6.47 -13.38 -13.49
N LYS A 168 -6.52 -14.17 -12.42
CA LYS A 168 -5.91 -13.80 -11.14
C LYS A 168 -4.39 -13.69 -11.20
N THR A 169 -3.74 -14.46 -12.05
CA THR A 169 -2.27 -14.39 -12.26
C THR A 169 -1.92 -13.12 -13.05
N GLU A 170 -2.66 -12.80 -14.09
CA GLU A 170 -2.48 -11.57 -14.90
C GLU A 170 -2.73 -10.31 -14.07
N GLU A 171 -3.77 -10.29 -13.23
CA GLU A 171 -4.03 -9.18 -12.31
C GLU A 171 -2.86 -8.97 -11.33
N LEU A 172 -2.33 -10.05 -10.76
CA LEU A 172 -1.19 -9.99 -9.86
C LEU A 172 0.05 -9.42 -10.57
N GLU A 173 0.35 -9.89 -11.79
CA GLU A 173 1.45 -9.39 -12.59
C GLU A 173 1.29 -7.91 -12.92
N ASN A 174 0.08 -7.48 -13.26
CA ASN A 174 -0.24 -6.08 -13.55
C ASN A 174 0.01 -5.18 -12.33
N ILE A 175 -0.41 -5.60 -11.13
CA ILE A 175 -0.16 -4.85 -9.88
C ILE A 175 1.34 -4.74 -9.61
N VAL A 176 2.06 -5.85 -9.69
CA VAL A 176 3.50 -5.92 -9.44
C VAL A 176 4.27 -5.03 -10.42
N ASN A 177 3.95 -5.12 -11.71
CA ASN A 177 4.57 -4.30 -12.75
C ASN A 177 4.23 -2.82 -12.60
N SER A 178 2.97 -2.48 -12.30
CA SER A 178 2.58 -1.09 -12.02
C SER A 178 3.33 -0.52 -10.84
N MET A 179 3.48 -1.28 -9.75
CA MET A 179 4.22 -0.87 -8.57
C MET A 179 5.69 -0.62 -8.87
N ALA A 180 6.34 -1.54 -9.56
CA ALA A 180 7.73 -1.37 -9.98
C ALA A 180 7.91 -0.13 -10.85
N ASN A 181 7.06 0.04 -11.87
CA ASN A 181 7.12 1.16 -12.79
C ASN A 181 6.89 2.51 -12.08
N SER A 182 5.91 2.61 -11.19
CA SER A 182 5.65 3.84 -10.42
C SER A 182 6.83 4.22 -9.52
N ILE A 183 7.49 3.25 -8.88
CA ILE A 183 8.68 3.50 -8.06
C ILE A 183 9.85 3.96 -8.95
N ILE A 184 10.06 3.29 -10.07
CA ILE A 184 11.10 3.64 -11.03
C ILE A 184 10.87 5.02 -11.63
N GLU A 185 9.63 5.35 -12.00
CA GLU A 185 9.24 6.66 -12.50
C GLU A 185 9.49 7.76 -11.46
N MET A 186 9.01 7.56 -10.23
CA MET A 186 9.19 8.50 -9.13
C MET A 186 10.65 8.85 -8.92
N TRP A 187 11.54 7.87 -8.93
CA TRP A 187 12.98 8.11 -8.70
C TRP A 187 13.75 8.55 -9.94
N SER A 188 13.17 8.46 -11.13
CA SER A 188 13.82 8.91 -12.36
C SER A 188 13.86 10.43 -12.54
N SER A 189 13.02 11.17 -11.80
CA SER A 189 12.95 12.63 -11.85
C SER A 189 12.90 13.24 -10.45
N PRO A 190 14.05 13.65 -9.89
CA PRO A 190 14.12 14.34 -8.61
C PRO A 190 13.27 15.60 -8.53
N GLU A 191 13.14 16.32 -9.65
CA GLU A 191 12.33 17.54 -9.74
C GLU A 191 10.85 17.23 -9.54
N LYS A 192 10.31 16.23 -10.25
CA LYS A 192 8.92 15.76 -10.06
C LYS A 192 8.70 15.20 -8.65
N MET A 193 9.67 14.46 -8.13
CA MET A 193 9.59 13.94 -6.77
C MET A 193 9.46 15.06 -5.74
N LEU A 194 10.20 16.15 -5.90
CA LEU A 194 10.09 17.34 -5.05
C LEU A 194 8.76 18.08 -5.24
N GLU A 195 8.27 18.16 -6.45
CA GLU A 195 6.97 18.76 -6.76
C GLU A 195 5.83 17.97 -6.10
N TYR A 196 5.78 16.66 -6.26
CA TYR A 196 4.82 15.78 -5.60
C TYR A 196 4.86 15.93 -4.08
N SER A 197 6.06 15.94 -3.49
CA SER A 197 6.26 16.14 -2.06
C SER A 197 5.66 17.46 -1.55
N LYS A 198 5.84 18.56 -2.27
CA LYS A 198 5.27 19.88 -1.93
C LYS A 198 3.75 19.86 -2.04
N ASN A 199 3.22 19.35 -3.16
CA ASN A 199 1.79 19.29 -3.42
C ASN A 199 1.08 18.41 -2.39
N ALA A 200 1.62 17.22 -2.11
CA ALA A 200 1.11 16.32 -1.09
C ALA A 200 1.04 16.98 0.29
N ARG A 201 2.10 17.67 0.68
CA ARG A 201 2.15 18.38 1.96
C ARG A 201 1.12 19.51 2.05
N GLU A 202 0.94 20.27 0.98
CA GLU A 202 -0.07 21.32 0.94
C GLU A 202 -1.49 20.73 1.01
N HIS A 203 -1.75 19.66 0.27
CA HIS A 203 -3.01 18.95 0.29
C HIS A 203 -3.32 18.38 1.67
N ALA A 204 -2.37 17.66 2.27
CA ALA A 204 -2.54 17.07 3.59
C ALA A 204 -2.77 18.12 4.70
N ARG A 205 -2.13 19.29 4.63
CA ARG A 205 -2.40 20.39 5.56
C ARG A 205 -3.84 20.86 5.51
N LYS A 206 -4.46 20.87 4.33
CA LYS A 206 -5.87 21.28 4.17
C LYS A 206 -6.83 20.17 4.64
N THR A 207 -6.54 18.92 4.31
CA THR A 207 -7.41 17.78 4.64
C THR A 207 -7.34 17.36 6.11
N HIS A 208 -6.19 17.60 6.78
CA HIS A 208 -5.97 17.25 8.19
C HIS A 208 -6.06 18.47 9.13
N ASP A 209 -6.57 19.59 8.65
CA ASP A 209 -6.82 20.77 9.49
C ASP A 209 -7.99 20.50 10.44
N LYS A 210 -7.68 20.36 11.74
CA LYS A 210 -8.66 20.03 12.76
C LYS A 210 -9.73 21.10 12.95
N GLU A 211 -9.37 22.38 12.77
CA GLU A 211 -10.28 23.52 12.98
C GLU A 211 -11.27 23.61 11.83
N GLN A 212 -10.80 23.50 10.60
CA GLN A 212 -11.66 23.46 9.41
C GLN A 212 -12.57 22.22 9.42
N ASN A 213 -12.04 21.05 9.79
CA ASN A 213 -12.83 19.83 9.86
C ASN A 213 -13.89 19.92 10.96
N PHE A 214 -13.58 20.51 12.11
CA PHE A 214 -14.53 20.74 13.18
C PHE A 214 -15.63 21.72 12.78
N ALA A 215 -15.28 22.84 12.12
CA ALA A 215 -16.26 23.78 11.61
C ALA A 215 -17.22 23.14 10.60
N LYS A 216 -16.72 22.34 9.65
CA LYS A 216 -17.56 21.58 8.71
C LYS A 216 -18.50 20.61 9.43
N LEU A 217 -18.02 19.94 10.48
CA LEU A 217 -18.83 19.02 11.27
C LEU A 217 -19.98 19.77 11.98
N GLN A 218 -19.70 20.94 12.55
CA GLN A 218 -20.72 21.79 13.17
C GLN A 218 -21.79 22.25 12.16
N GLU A 219 -21.39 22.64 10.93
CA GLU A 219 -22.34 22.98 9.86
C GLU A 219 -23.24 21.80 9.49
N ILE A 220 -22.69 20.57 9.43
CA ILE A 220 -23.47 19.36 9.13
C ILE A 220 -24.49 19.11 10.24
N TYR A 221 -24.10 19.20 11.50
CA TYR A 221 -25.03 19.02 12.62
C TYR A 221 -26.12 20.10 12.66
N ALA A 222 -25.79 21.36 12.37
CA ALA A 222 -26.78 22.44 12.27
C ALA A 222 -27.84 22.13 11.19
N LYS A 223 -27.40 21.73 9.99
CA LYS A 223 -28.31 21.33 8.88
C LYS A 223 -29.19 20.11 9.23
N ILE A 224 -28.68 19.15 10.00
CA ILE A 224 -29.46 18.01 10.46
C ILE A 224 -30.53 18.46 11.45
N ALA A 225 -30.18 19.32 12.41
CA ALA A 225 -31.11 19.84 13.41
C ALA A 225 -32.25 20.66 12.74
N GLU A 226 -31.95 21.50 11.75
CA GLU A 226 -32.94 22.27 10.97
C GLU A 226 -33.94 21.38 10.20
N ARG A 227 -33.55 20.17 9.82
CA ARG A 227 -34.43 19.21 9.09
C ARG A 227 -35.35 18.40 9.99
N GLN A 228 -35.10 18.41 11.31
CA GLN A 228 -35.89 17.65 12.30
C GLN A 228 -36.87 18.53 13.08
N GLY A 229 -36.84 19.84 12.93
CA GLY A 229 -37.76 20.82 13.46
C GLY A 229 -38.75 21.26 12.40
#